data_0fac89046ea34a940a4013374730cdd6
#
_entry.id   0fac89046ea34a940a4013374730cdd6
#
_cell.length_a   1.000
_cell.length_b   1.000
_cell.length_c   1.000
_cell.angle_alpha   90.00
_cell.angle_beta   90.00
_cell.angle_gamma   90.00
#
_symmetry.space_group_name_H-M   'P 1'
#
loop_
_entity.id
_entity.type
_entity.pdbx_description
1 polymer ?
#
loop_
_entity_poly.entity_id
_entity_poly.type
_entity_poly.pdbx_seq_one_letter_code
_entity_poly.pdbx_strand_id
1 'polypeptide(L)'
;MKNKQIKILLSAPRGFCAGVERAIEIVEKSIQKYGSPVYVRHEIVHNKHVVDNLKNKGAIFVEELEEINDKSRPVIFSAHGVPKKISVDAENYKMTYVDATCPLVSKVHREAENLNKAGYHIILIGHENHPEVIGTMGQLPKGSIDLVQNEAEAIEYKTNHKEKLAYITQTTLSVDDTKEIIKILKDRYTNIKEPAKEDICYATTNRQMAVKNIAKKCDMFFVIGSRNSSNSVRLVEVAKKSGCQNSQLFHSESEIPFDQIQNSNTIGISSGASAPEILVEDFINELKKKFSINVEEVEIIKENVVFKVPNKLN
;
A
#
# COMPACT_ATOMS: atom_id res chain seq x y z
N MET A 1 20.88 28.18 25.69
CA MET A 1 21.42 27.87 24.35
C MET A 1 20.30 28.09 23.34
N LYS A 2 20.53 28.84 22.22
CA LYS A 2 19.53 28.93 21.16
C LYS A 2 19.37 27.53 20.56
N ASN A 3 18.18 26.93 20.67
CA ASN A 3 17.91 25.67 20.00
C ASN A 3 18.16 25.85 18.49
N LYS A 4 18.88 24.91 17.87
CA LYS A 4 19.09 24.95 16.42
C LYS A 4 17.73 25.04 15.71
N GLN A 5 17.62 25.94 14.74
CA GLN A 5 16.43 26.08 13.90
C GLN A 5 16.52 25.08 12.75
N ILE A 6 15.46 24.31 12.57
CA ILE A 6 15.31 23.31 11.49
C ILE A 6 14.02 23.63 10.73
N LYS A 7 14.12 23.64 9.41
CA LYS A 7 12.96 23.73 8.53
C LYS A 7 12.46 22.33 8.20
N ILE A 8 11.16 22.09 8.39
CA ILE A 8 10.48 20.87 7.94
C ILE A 8 9.69 21.19 6.69
N LEU A 9 9.93 20.44 5.59
CA LEU A 9 9.08 20.40 4.42
C LEU A 9 8.17 19.17 4.53
N LEU A 10 6.90 19.42 4.74
CA LEU A 10 5.89 18.37 4.92
C LEU A 10 5.17 18.15 3.61
N SER A 11 5.38 16.99 2.97
CA SER A 11 4.76 16.69 1.68
C SER A 11 3.25 16.46 1.80
N ALA A 12 2.48 16.98 0.85
CA ALA A 12 1.07 16.69 0.71
C ALA A 12 0.71 16.38 -0.77
N PRO A 13 -0.13 15.33 -1.05
CA PRO A 13 -0.79 14.48 -0.04
C PRO A 13 0.17 13.48 0.65
N ARG A 14 -0.21 13.06 1.84
CA ARG A 14 0.43 12.03 2.67
C ARG A 14 -0.63 11.29 3.48
N GLY A 15 -0.22 10.26 4.23
CA GLY A 15 -1.10 9.56 5.16
C GLY A 15 -2.22 8.77 4.48
N PHE A 16 -3.30 8.53 5.19
CA PHE A 16 -4.37 7.66 4.75
C PHE A 16 -4.92 8.02 3.37
N CYS A 17 -5.16 6.97 2.56
CA CYS A 17 -5.91 7.08 1.32
C CYS A 17 -7.34 6.54 1.50
N ALA A 18 -8.24 6.89 0.59
CA ALA A 18 -9.64 6.46 0.65
C ALA A 18 -9.83 4.93 0.75
N GLY A 19 -8.90 4.12 0.18
CA GLY A 19 -8.93 2.66 0.30
C GLY A 19 -8.66 2.18 1.71
N VAL A 20 -7.69 2.80 2.37
CA VAL A 20 -7.32 2.52 3.77
C VAL A 20 -8.41 2.97 4.73
N GLU A 21 -8.90 4.21 4.60
CA GLU A 21 -10.01 4.72 5.43
C GLU A 21 -11.23 3.82 5.36
N ARG A 22 -11.63 3.44 4.13
CA ARG A 22 -12.75 2.51 3.92
C ARG A 22 -12.52 1.17 4.61
N ALA A 23 -11.32 0.60 4.54
CA ALA A 23 -11.04 -0.71 5.13
C ALA A 23 -11.12 -0.67 6.66
N ILE A 24 -10.59 0.39 7.27
CA ILE A 24 -10.69 0.62 8.72
C ILE A 24 -12.16 0.80 9.13
N GLU A 25 -12.90 1.65 8.41
CA GLU A 25 -14.33 1.90 8.67
C GLU A 25 -15.16 0.60 8.57
N ILE A 26 -14.84 -0.30 7.65
CA ILE A 26 -15.50 -1.60 7.51
C ILE A 26 -15.32 -2.44 8.78
N VAL A 27 -14.12 -2.48 9.36
CA VAL A 27 -13.88 -3.23 10.59
C VAL A 27 -14.67 -2.60 11.75
N GLU A 28 -14.61 -1.29 11.91
CA GLU A 28 -15.31 -0.56 12.97
C GLU A 28 -16.84 -0.74 12.88
N LYS A 29 -17.41 -0.57 11.70
CA LYS A 29 -18.84 -0.82 11.45
C LYS A 29 -19.23 -2.29 11.66
N SER A 30 -18.34 -3.23 11.34
CA SER A 30 -18.57 -4.65 11.60
C SER A 30 -18.63 -4.93 13.11
N ILE A 31 -17.73 -4.32 13.89
CA ILE A 31 -17.79 -4.42 15.36
C ILE A 31 -19.10 -3.82 15.91
N GLN A 32 -19.52 -2.66 15.38
CA GLN A 32 -20.79 -2.02 15.80
C GLN A 32 -22.00 -2.89 15.47
N LYS A 33 -22.05 -3.49 14.29
CA LYS A 33 -23.17 -4.28 13.79
C LYS A 33 -23.28 -5.66 14.43
N TYR A 34 -22.18 -6.37 14.53
CA TYR A 34 -22.15 -7.78 14.94
C TYR A 34 -21.69 -7.98 16.40
N GLY A 35 -21.24 -6.91 17.05
CA GLY A 35 -20.59 -6.99 18.36
C GLY A 35 -19.18 -7.58 18.26
N SER A 36 -18.41 -7.42 19.34
CA SER A 36 -17.06 -8.01 19.48
C SER A 36 -17.17 -9.49 19.92
N PRO A 37 -16.24 -10.35 19.47
CA PRO A 37 -15.18 -10.08 18.52
C PRO A 37 -15.65 -10.14 17.05
N VAL A 38 -14.94 -9.46 16.17
CA VAL A 38 -14.94 -9.70 14.73
C VAL A 38 -13.56 -10.17 14.31
N TYR A 39 -13.47 -11.09 13.35
CA TYR A 39 -12.19 -11.56 12.87
C TYR A 39 -11.74 -10.75 11.66
N VAL A 40 -10.44 -10.55 11.52
CA VAL A 40 -9.82 -9.90 10.35
C VAL A 40 -8.71 -10.81 9.84
N ARG A 41 -8.84 -11.27 8.58
CA ARG A 41 -7.83 -12.11 7.97
C ARG A 41 -6.69 -11.25 7.44
N HIS A 42 -5.48 -11.49 7.91
CA HIS A 42 -4.27 -10.68 7.78
C HIS A 42 -4.44 -9.26 8.37
N GLU A 43 -3.38 -8.48 8.39
CA GLU A 43 -3.48 -7.06 8.74
C GLU A 43 -4.45 -6.36 7.78
N ILE A 44 -5.41 -5.59 8.32
CA ILE A 44 -6.37 -4.86 7.47
C ILE A 44 -5.66 -3.92 6.51
N VAL A 45 -4.59 -3.30 6.96
CA VAL A 45 -3.59 -2.51 6.24
C VAL A 45 -2.25 -2.67 6.95
N HIS A 46 -1.14 -2.47 6.25
CA HIS A 46 0.21 -2.61 6.82
C HIS A 46 0.57 -1.41 7.71
N ASN A 47 0.00 -1.38 8.91
CA ASN A 47 0.34 -0.39 9.93
C ASN A 47 0.02 -0.92 11.34
N LYS A 48 1.05 -1.10 12.17
CA LYS A 48 0.91 -1.63 13.52
C LYS A 48 -0.02 -0.79 14.40
N HIS A 49 0.06 0.55 14.33
CA HIS A 49 -0.80 1.44 15.12
C HIS A 49 -2.28 1.22 14.78
N VAL A 50 -2.62 1.07 13.49
CA VAL A 50 -3.98 0.77 13.04
C VAL A 50 -4.44 -0.60 13.55
N VAL A 51 -3.59 -1.62 13.40
CA VAL A 51 -3.90 -2.99 13.86
C VAL A 51 -4.14 -3.01 15.36
N ASP A 52 -3.26 -2.40 16.15
CA ASP A 52 -3.38 -2.37 17.61
C ASP A 52 -4.64 -1.58 18.06
N ASN A 53 -4.96 -0.48 17.39
CA ASN A 53 -6.19 0.28 17.65
C ASN A 53 -7.44 -0.56 17.40
N LEU A 54 -7.50 -1.30 16.31
CA LEU A 54 -8.63 -2.18 15.99
C LEU A 54 -8.71 -3.39 16.93
N LYS A 55 -7.58 -3.95 17.38
CA LYS A 55 -7.55 -4.97 18.43
C LYS A 55 -8.18 -4.46 19.72
N ASN A 56 -7.83 -3.24 20.14
CA ASN A 56 -8.40 -2.61 21.34
C ASN A 56 -9.91 -2.37 21.21
N LYS A 57 -10.45 -2.24 19.98
CA LYS A 57 -11.88 -2.12 19.71
C LYS A 57 -12.59 -3.48 19.62
N GLY A 58 -11.87 -4.60 19.66
CA GLY A 58 -12.43 -5.95 19.66
C GLY A 58 -12.29 -6.72 18.34
N ALA A 59 -11.38 -6.31 17.46
CA ALA A 59 -10.98 -7.11 16.32
C ALA A 59 -9.94 -8.18 16.71
N ILE A 60 -10.07 -9.38 16.18
CA ILE A 60 -9.10 -10.47 16.31
C ILE A 60 -8.48 -10.72 14.92
N PHE A 61 -7.18 -10.58 14.82
CA PHE A 61 -6.45 -10.81 13.58
C PHE A 61 -6.00 -12.26 13.50
N VAL A 62 -6.23 -12.89 12.36
CA VAL A 62 -5.87 -14.29 12.05
C VAL A 62 -5.18 -14.35 10.69
N GLU A 63 -4.31 -15.33 10.51
CA GLU A 63 -3.67 -15.55 9.20
C GLU A 63 -4.58 -16.39 8.30
N GLU A 64 -5.19 -17.47 8.83
CA GLU A 64 -6.03 -18.36 8.06
C GLU A 64 -7.43 -18.55 8.70
N LEU A 65 -8.42 -18.91 7.87
CA LEU A 65 -9.81 -19.08 8.33
C LEU A 65 -9.97 -20.24 9.32
N GLU A 66 -9.09 -21.21 9.26
CA GLU A 66 -9.04 -22.38 10.14
C GLU A 66 -8.76 -22.01 11.59
N GLU A 67 -8.02 -20.92 11.84
CA GLU A 67 -7.72 -20.41 13.18
C GLU A 67 -8.95 -19.84 13.91
N ILE A 68 -10.02 -19.57 13.17
CA ILE A 68 -11.25 -19.02 13.72
C ILE A 68 -12.05 -20.14 14.39
N ASN A 69 -12.07 -20.15 15.72
CA ASN A 69 -12.81 -21.15 16.48
C ASN A 69 -14.33 -20.96 16.40
N ASP A 70 -14.81 -19.74 16.56
CA ASP A 70 -16.24 -19.41 16.46
C ASP A 70 -16.59 -18.92 15.05
N LYS A 71 -16.97 -19.83 14.19
CA LYS A 71 -17.32 -19.57 12.78
C LYS A 71 -18.68 -18.86 12.61
N SER A 72 -19.44 -18.66 13.70
CA SER A 72 -20.65 -17.82 13.67
C SER A 72 -20.33 -16.33 13.64
N ARG A 73 -19.12 -15.95 13.99
CA ARG A 73 -18.63 -14.58 13.99
C ARG A 73 -18.19 -14.15 12.59
N PRO A 74 -18.36 -12.86 12.21
CA PRO A 74 -17.95 -12.39 10.92
C PRO A 74 -16.44 -12.34 10.76
N VAL A 75 -15.95 -12.59 9.52
CA VAL A 75 -14.56 -12.37 9.12
C VAL A 75 -14.49 -11.27 8.09
N ILE A 76 -13.51 -10.38 8.24
CA ILE A 76 -13.23 -9.29 7.31
C ILE A 76 -11.97 -9.64 6.50
N PHE A 77 -12.04 -9.56 5.16
CA PHE A 77 -10.88 -9.68 4.30
C PHE A 77 -10.17 -8.33 4.16
N SER A 78 -8.84 -8.33 4.19
CA SER A 78 -8.04 -7.10 4.23
C SER A 78 -8.16 -6.25 2.94
N ALA A 79 -7.67 -5.01 3.03
CA ALA A 79 -7.66 -4.08 1.89
C ALA A 79 -6.85 -4.59 0.68
N HIS A 80 -5.91 -5.52 0.91
CA HIS A 80 -5.04 -6.09 -0.12
C HIS A 80 -5.74 -7.06 -1.07
N GLY A 81 -6.94 -7.52 -0.71
CA GLY A 81 -7.64 -8.57 -1.41
C GLY A 81 -7.18 -9.97 -1.01
N VAL A 82 -7.97 -10.96 -1.41
CA VAL A 82 -7.71 -12.38 -1.11
C VAL A 82 -7.83 -13.23 -2.38
N PRO A 83 -7.14 -14.38 -2.44
CA PRO A 83 -7.41 -15.40 -3.46
C PRO A 83 -8.89 -15.80 -3.47
N LYS A 84 -9.42 -16.12 -4.64
CA LYS A 84 -10.80 -16.55 -4.83
C LYS A 84 -11.19 -17.74 -3.94
N LYS A 85 -10.24 -18.64 -3.71
CA LYS A 85 -10.40 -19.79 -2.83
C LYS A 85 -10.83 -19.39 -1.41
N ILE A 86 -10.32 -18.29 -0.86
CA ILE A 86 -10.64 -17.86 0.51
C ILE A 86 -12.11 -17.51 0.67
N SER A 87 -12.71 -16.85 -0.33
CA SER A 87 -14.16 -16.57 -0.32
C SER A 87 -14.98 -17.84 -0.37
N VAL A 88 -14.58 -18.79 -1.22
CA VAL A 88 -15.23 -20.12 -1.34
C VAL A 88 -15.09 -20.92 -0.03
N ASP A 89 -13.91 -20.89 0.59
CA ASP A 89 -13.69 -21.58 1.87
C ASP A 89 -14.55 -20.96 2.98
N ALA A 90 -14.67 -19.63 3.04
CA ALA A 90 -15.55 -18.95 3.99
C ALA A 90 -17.03 -19.35 3.81
N GLU A 91 -17.50 -19.48 2.55
CA GLU A 91 -18.84 -19.98 2.22
C GLU A 91 -19.04 -21.44 2.66
N ASN A 92 -18.06 -22.30 2.39
CA ASN A 92 -18.08 -23.71 2.79
C ASN A 92 -18.14 -23.87 4.32
N TYR A 93 -17.43 -22.96 5.05
CA TYR A 93 -17.49 -22.91 6.52
C TYR A 93 -18.77 -22.23 7.03
N LYS A 94 -19.68 -21.77 6.15
CA LYS A 94 -20.89 -21.01 6.48
C LYS A 94 -20.61 -19.74 7.29
N MET A 95 -19.47 -19.12 7.06
CA MET A 95 -19.08 -17.90 7.73
C MET A 95 -19.70 -16.68 7.03
N THR A 96 -20.13 -15.71 7.82
CA THR A 96 -20.39 -14.36 7.29
C THR A 96 -19.08 -13.66 7.03
N TYR A 97 -18.80 -13.27 5.78
CA TYR A 97 -17.60 -12.46 5.50
C TYR A 97 -17.94 -11.08 4.96
N VAL A 98 -17.06 -10.13 5.23
CA VAL A 98 -17.09 -8.76 4.70
C VAL A 98 -15.81 -8.49 3.94
N ASP A 99 -15.93 -8.21 2.65
CA ASP A 99 -14.78 -7.92 1.82
C ASP A 99 -14.40 -6.43 1.91
N ALA A 100 -13.25 -6.15 2.54
CA ALA A 100 -12.68 -4.81 2.62
C ALA A 100 -11.65 -4.52 1.53
N THR A 101 -11.48 -5.40 0.55
CA THR A 101 -10.59 -5.18 -0.60
C THR A 101 -10.77 -3.78 -1.17
N CYS A 102 -9.67 -3.05 -1.34
CA CYS A 102 -9.69 -1.73 -1.95
C CYS A 102 -10.33 -1.79 -3.35
N PRO A 103 -11.25 -0.88 -3.70
CA PRO A 103 -11.87 -0.87 -5.03
C PRO A 103 -10.87 -0.83 -6.20
N LEU A 104 -9.68 -0.23 -5.99
CA LEU A 104 -8.62 -0.18 -7.00
C LEU A 104 -7.91 -1.53 -7.14
N VAL A 105 -7.73 -2.29 -6.07
CA VAL A 105 -7.25 -3.68 -6.11
C VAL A 105 -8.31 -4.58 -6.77
N SER A 106 -9.58 -4.42 -6.41
CA SER A 106 -10.69 -5.16 -7.06
C SER A 106 -10.79 -4.87 -8.56
N LYS A 107 -10.37 -3.66 -9.01
CA LYS A 107 -10.25 -3.34 -10.44
C LYS A 107 -9.21 -4.24 -11.10
N VAL A 108 -8.02 -4.38 -10.51
CA VAL A 108 -6.94 -5.24 -11.03
C VAL A 108 -7.38 -6.70 -11.07
N HIS A 109 -8.04 -7.20 -10.02
CA HIS A 109 -8.60 -8.56 -9.99
C HIS A 109 -9.55 -8.82 -11.16
N ARG A 110 -10.53 -7.90 -11.39
CA ARG A 110 -11.48 -8.04 -12.50
C ARG A 110 -10.81 -7.94 -13.85
N GLU A 111 -9.80 -7.09 -14.01
CA GLU A 111 -9.04 -6.98 -15.24
C GLU A 111 -8.28 -8.27 -15.55
N ALA A 112 -7.60 -8.84 -14.55
CA ALA A 112 -6.96 -10.15 -14.65
C ALA A 112 -7.94 -11.24 -15.10
N GLU A 113 -9.11 -11.33 -14.45
CA GLU A 113 -10.15 -12.29 -14.84
C GLU A 113 -10.65 -12.10 -16.28
N ASN A 114 -10.87 -10.85 -16.70
CA ASN A 114 -11.36 -10.54 -18.04
C ASN A 114 -10.32 -10.85 -19.12
N LEU A 115 -9.05 -10.55 -18.87
CA LEU A 115 -7.93 -10.89 -19.75
C LEU A 115 -7.80 -12.41 -19.88
N ASN A 116 -7.86 -13.13 -18.77
CA ASN A 116 -7.79 -14.60 -18.78
C ASN A 116 -8.97 -15.22 -19.54
N LYS A 117 -10.22 -14.75 -19.33
CA LYS A 117 -11.40 -15.18 -20.09
C LYS A 117 -11.26 -14.92 -21.60
N ALA A 118 -10.56 -13.85 -22.00
CA ALA A 118 -10.25 -13.54 -23.39
C ALA A 118 -9.09 -14.38 -23.95
N GLY A 119 -8.51 -15.27 -23.15
CA GLY A 119 -7.46 -16.21 -23.53
C GLY A 119 -6.04 -15.60 -23.48
N TYR A 120 -5.84 -14.49 -22.76
CA TYR A 120 -4.51 -13.94 -22.54
C TYR A 120 -3.81 -14.68 -21.40
N HIS A 121 -2.52 -14.92 -21.57
CA HIS A 121 -1.59 -15.20 -20.48
C HIS A 121 -1.16 -13.88 -19.89
N ILE A 122 -1.00 -13.80 -18.57
CA ILE A 122 -0.84 -12.53 -17.88
C ILE A 122 0.52 -12.47 -17.20
N ILE A 123 1.19 -11.33 -17.32
CA ILE A 123 2.35 -10.97 -16.49
C ILE A 123 1.85 -10.01 -15.41
N LEU A 124 2.00 -10.39 -14.14
CA LEU A 124 1.81 -9.49 -13.01
C LEU A 124 3.16 -8.87 -12.65
N ILE A 125 3.27 -7.56 -12.78
CA ILE A 125 4.41 -6.83 -12.24
C ILE A 125 4.12 -6.53 -10.77
N GLY A 126 4.94 -7.06 -9.86
CA GLY A 126 4.68 -6.96 -8.42
C GLY A 126 5.79 -7.57 -7.58
N HIS A 127 5.64 -7.55 -6.27
CA HIS A 127 6.60 -8.15 -5.34
C HIS A 127 6.09 -9.48 -4.82
N GLU A 128 6.91 -10.51 -4.93
CA GLU A 128 6.62 -11.84 -4.38
C GLU A 128 6.26 -11.75 -2.88
N ASN A 129 5.37 -12.63 -2.44
CA ASN A 129 4.87 -12.70 -1.06
C ASN A 129 4.07 -11.47 -0.57
N HIS A 130 3.86 -10.45 -1.40
CA HIS A 130 2.96 -9.36 -1.03
C HIS A 130 1.49 -9.84 -1.08
N PRO A 131 0.64 -9.55 -0.05
CA PRO A 131 -0.74 -10.02 -0.01
C PRO A 131 -1.58 -9.65 -1.24
N GLU A 132 -1.39 -8.44 -1.80
CA GLU A 132 -2.07 -8.00 -3.03
C GLU A 132 -1.67 -8.87 -4.24
N VAL A 133 -0.40 -9.24 -4.35
CA VAL A 133 0.11 -10.12 -5.43
C VAL A 133 -0.47 -11.52 -5.28
N ILE A 134 -0.43 -12.09 -4.07
CA ILE A 134 -1.04 -13.39 -3.76
C ILE A 134 -2.54 -13.36 -4.07
N GLY A 135 -3.24 -12.29 -3.65
CA GLY A 135 -4.66 -12.08 -3.92
C GLY A 135 -4.99 -12.03 -5.40
N THR A 136 -4.21 -11.27 -6.18
CA THR A 136 -4.40 -11.11 -7.62
C THR A 136 -4.10 -12.40 -8.38
N MET A 137 -2.97 -13.05 -8.11
CA MET A 137 -2.63 -14.34 -8.74
C MET A 137 -3.68 -15.40 -8.41
N GLY A 138 -4.20 -15.39 -7.19
CA GLY A 138 -5.23 -16.32 -6.72
C GLY A 138 -6.64 -16.10 -7.30
N GLN A 139 -6.85 -15.08 -8.17
CA GLN A 139 -8.09 -14.92 -8.93
C GLN A 139 -8.16 -15.88 -10.12
N LEU A 140 -7.03 -16.38 -10.59
CA LEU A 140 -6.90 -17.11 -11.85
C LEU A 140 -6.53 -18.59 -11.66
N PRO A 141 -6.80 -19.43 -12.64
CA PRO A 141 -6.29 -20.80 -12.66
C PRO A 141 -4.75 -20.81 -12.62
N LYS A 142 -4.20 -21.82 -11.95
CA LYS A 142 -2.74 -22.02 -11.91
C LYS A 142 -2.15 -22.07 -13.32
N GLY A 143 -1.07 -21.34 -13.57
CA GLY A 143 -0.38 -21.29 -14.86
C GLY A 143 -0.96 -20.29 -15.85
N SER A 144 -1.95 -19.46 -15.45
CA SER A 144 -2.52 -18.40 -16.30
C SER A 144 -1.84 -17.03 -16.10
N ILE A 145 -1.02 -16.90 -15.05
CA ILE A 145 -0.38 -15.65 -14.64
C ILE A 145 1.01 -15.93 -14.08
N ASP A 146 1.98 -15.17 -14.55
CA ASP A 146 3.37 -15.21 -14.08
C ASP A 146 3.71 -13.89 -13.36
N LEU A 147 4.66 -13.94 -12.42
CA LEU A 147 5.15 -12.78 -11.69
C LEU A 147 6.47 -12.30 -12.29
N VAL A 148 6.61 -10.99 -12.43
CA VAL A 148 7.85 -10.29 -12.76
C VAL A 148 8.06 -9.18 -11.76
N GLN A 149 9.18 -9.17 -11.05
CA GLN A 149 9.42 -8.28 -9.92
C GLN A 149 10.32 -7.09 -10.25
N ASN A 150 11.20 -7.25 -11.24
CA ASN A 150 12.25 -6.26 -11.56
C ASN A 150 12.68 -6.35 -13.03
N GLU A 151 13.56 -5.42 -13.44
CA GLU A 151 14.06 -5.33 -14.80
C GLU A 151 14.83 -6.60 -15.23
N ALA A 152 15.63 -7.19 -14.34
CA ALA A 152 16.39 -8.41 -14.66
C ALA A 152 15.46 -9.57 -15.00
N GLU A 153 14.40 -9.79 -14.19
CA GLU A 153 13.38 -10.79 -14.47
C GLU A 153 12.63 -10.48 -15.77
N ALA A 154 12.33 -9.20 -16.07
CA ALA A 154 11.70 -8.80 -17.32
C ALA A 154 12.60 -9.09 -18.56
N ILE A 155 13.91 -8.89 -18.42
CA ILE A 155 14.89 -9.22 -19.46
C ILE A 155 14.97 -10.74 -19.69
N GLU A 156 14.91 -11.53 -18.64
CA GLU A 156 15.04 -12.99 -18.72
C GLU A 156 13.72 -13.72 -18.99
N TYR A 157 12.58 -13.04 -18.81
CA TYR A 157 11.25 -13.64 -18.93
C TYR A 157 11.06 -14.33 -20.27
N LYS A 158 10.55 -15.56 -20.25
CA LYS A 158 10.26 -16.37 -21.46
C LYS A 158 8.88 -16.97 -21.36
N THR A 159 8.13 -16.90 -22.44
CA THR A 159 6.80 -17.51 -22.55
C THR A 159 6.54 -18.06 -23.94
N ASN A 160 5.69 -19.07 -24.01
CA ASN A 160 5.16 -19.62 -25.26
C ASN A 160 3.88 -18.88 -25.72
N HIS A 161 3.33 -17.97 -24.91
CA HIS A 161 2.06 -17.28 -25.14
C HIS A 161 2.23 -15.91 -25.84
N LYS A 162 3.21 -15.78 -26.76
CA LYS A 162 3.60 -14.50 -27.39
C LYS A 162 2.47 -13.79 -28.12
N GLU A 163 1.51 -14.53 -28.68
CA GLU A 163 0.40 -13.98 -29.47
C GLU A 163 -0.72 -13.38 -28.60
N LYS A 164 -0.86 -13.88 -27.36
CA LYS A 164 -1.88 -13.43 -26.40
C LYS A 164 -1.29 -13.24 -25.04
N LEU A 165 -0.44 -12.22 -24.93
CA LEU A 165 0.19 -11.82 -23.68
C LEU A 165 -0.38 -10.46 -23.23
N ALA A 166 -0.61 -10.32 -21.94
CA ALA A 166 -1.02 -9.06 -21.32
C ALA A 166 -0.20 -8.80 -20.05
N TYR A 167 -0.14 -7.57 -19.59
CA TYR A 167 0.39 -7.29 -18.26
C TYR A 167 -0.60 -6.51 -17.41
N ILE A 168 -0.48 -6.66 -16.11
CA ILE A 168 -1.12 -5.87 -15.05
C ILE A 168 -0.07 -5.58 -13.98
N THR A 169 -0.35 -4.64 -13.07
CA THR A 169 0.60 -4.30 -12.01
C THR A 169 -0.03 -4.30 -10.64
N GLN A 170 0.80 -4.52 -9.62
CA GLN A 170 0.46 -4.22 -8.23
C GLN A 170 0.22 -2.71 -8.08
N THR A 171 -0.72 -2.30 -7.19
CA THR A 171 -1.15 -0.90 -7.08
C THR A 171 -0.18 0.03 -6.36
N THR A 172 0.84 -0.53 -5.66
CA THR A 172 1.73 0.23 -4.76
C THR A 172 3.21 0.21 -5.18
N LEU A 173 3.48 0.03 -6.47
CA LEU A 173 4.84 0.01 -7.02
C LEU A 173 5.44 1.42 -7.19
N SER A 174 6.75 1.48 -7.38
CA SER A 174 7.43 2.67 -7.90
C SER A 174 6.96 2.93 -9.34
N VAL A 175 6.44 4.14 -9.60
CA VAL A 175 5.96 4.52 -10.92
C VAL A 175 7.09 4.48 -11.95
N ASP A 176 8.29 4.96 -11.58
CA ASP A 176 9.42 5.03 -12.50
C ASP A 176 9.97 3.63 -12.81
N ASP A 177 10.19 2.80 -11.77
CA ASP A 177 10.73 1.45 -11.95
C ASP A 177 9.75 0.57 -12.75
N THR A 178 8.45 0.72 -12.51
CA THR A 178 7.43 0.00 -13.27
C THR A 178 7.43 0.39 -14.75
N LYS A 179 7.67 1.67 -15.08
CA LYS A 179 7.79 2.12 -16.47
C LYS A 179 8.95 1.45 -17.20
N GLU A 180 10.11 1.29 -16.54
CA GLU A 180 11.26 0.60 -17.14
C GLU A 180 10.96 -0.88 -17.36
N ILE A 181 10.36 -1.57 -16.39
CA ILE A 181 9.93 -2.97 -16.56
C ILE A 181 8.95 -3.12 -17.73
N ILE A 182 7.93 -2.25 -17.80
CA ILE A 182 6.94 -2.26 -18.89
C ILE A 182 7.62 -2.03 -20.24
N LYS A 183 8.56 -1.08 -20.32
CA LYS A 183 9.31 -0.80 -21.55
C LYS A 183 10.07 -2.04 -22.01
N ILE A 184 10.80 -2.71 -21.13
CA ILE A 184 11.53 -3.95 -21.45
C ILE A 184 10.56 -5.03 -21.99
N LEU A 185 9.41 -5.21 -21.33
CA LEU A 185 8.42 -6.19 -21.77
C LEU A 185 7.82 -5.84 -23.14
N LYS A 186 7.55 -4.56 -23.42
CA LYS A 186 7.05 -4.08 -24.73
C LYS A 186 8.08 -4.25 -25.85
N ASP A 187 9.34 -3.96 -25.58
CA ASP A 187 10.44 -4.13 -26.55
C ASP A 187 10.62 -5.61 -26.92
N ARG A 188 10.32 -6.54 -26.00
CA ARG A 188 10.45 -7.99 -26.21
C ARG A 188 9.19 -8.63 -26.78
N TYR A 189 8.02 -8.09 -26.46
CA TYR A 189 6.71 -8.64 -26.83
C TYR A 189 5.85 -7.52 -27.43
N THR A 190 6.03 -7.25 -28.70
CA THR A 190 5.44 -6.08 -29.40
C THR A 190 3.92 -6.02 -29.37
N ASN A 191 3.24 -7.17 -29.20
CA ASN A 191 1.78 -7.28 -29.13
C ASN A 191 1.25 -7.43 -27.69
N ILE A 192 2.08 -7.15 -26.66
CA ILE A 192 1.65 -7.25 -25.28
C ILE A 192 0.50 -6.27 -25.00
N LYS A 193 -0.61 -6.80 -24.48
CA LYS A 193 -1.79 -5.98 -24.16
C LYS A 193 -1.59 -5.25 -22.85
N GLU A 194 -1.87 -3.97 -22.89
CA GLU A 194 -1.82 -3.08 -21.73
C GLU A 194 -3.13 -3.11 -20.93
N PRO A 195 -3.10 -2.78 -19.63
CA PRO A 195 -4.31 -2.55 -18.86
C PRO A 195 -5.11 -1.38 -19.43
N ALA A 196 -6.44 -1.46 -19.35
CA ALA A 196 -7.34 -0.41 -19.88
C ALA A 196 -7.14 0.95 -19.20
N LYS A 197 -6.67 0.96 -17.97
CA LYS A 197 -6.26 2.14 -17.18
C LYS A 197 -5.08 1.72 -16.32
N GLU A 198 -4.19 2.66 -16.01
CA GLU A 198 -3.07 2.42 -15.10
C GLU A 198 -3.53 1.72 -13.80
N ASP A 199 -2.76 0.71 -13.38
CA ASP A 199 -3.06 -0.07 -12.18
C ASP A 199 -2.45 0.55 -10.94
N ILE A 200 -1.29 1.23 -11.06
CA ILE A 200 -0.72 1.98 -9.92
C ILE A 200 -1.74 3.02 -9.49
N CYS A 201 -2.15 2.96 -8.23
CA CYS A 201 -3.27 3.76 -7.76
C CYS A 201 -2.90 5.25 -7.61
N TYR A 202 -3.92 6.12 -7.71
CA TYR A 202 -3.75 7.56 -7.55
C TYR A 202 -3.01 7.94 -6.27
N ALA A 203 -3.31 7.25 -5.16
CA ALA A 203 -2.70 7.53 -3.87
C ALA A 203 -1.19 7.25 -3.87
N THR A 204 -0.76 6.18 -4.54
CA THR A 204 0.65 5.86 -4.74
C THR A 204 1.33 6.91 -5.63
N THR A 205 0.74 7.21 -6.78
CA THR A 205 1.29 8.20 -7.73
C THR A 205 1.41 9.58 -7.09
N ASN A 206 0.36 10.06 -6.43
CA ASN A 206 0.35 11.39 -5.84
C ASN A 206 1.37 11.52 -4.71
N ARG A 207 1.49 10.52 -3.82
CA ARG A 207 2.49 10.56 -2.74
C ARG A 207 3.91 10.52 -3.27
N GLN A 208 4.18 9.72 -4.31
CA GLN A 208 5.49 9.72 -4.96
C GLN A 208 5.79 11.07 -5.61
N MET A 209 4.84 11.70 -6.28
CA MET A 209 5.00 13.05 -6.84
C MET A 209 5.27 14.09 -5.75
N ALA A 210 4.55 14.02 -4.62
CA ALA A 210 4.76 14.93 -3.49
C ALA A 210 6.17 14.80 -2.89
N VAL A 211 6.65 13.56 -2.72
CA VAL A 211 8.02 13.29 -2.26
C VAL A 211 9.06 13.83 -3.26
N LYS A 212 8.90 13.53 -4.55
CA LYS A 212 9.81 14.02 -5.61
C LYS A 212 9.94 15.56 -5.62
N ASN A 213 8.83 16.24 -5.35
CA ASN A 213 8.79 17.71 -5.38
C ASN A 213 9.67 18.37 -4.31
N ILE A 214 9.81 17.72 -3.14
CA ILE A 214 10.55 18.33 -2.01
C ILE A 214 11.89 17.63 -1.71
N ALA A 215 12.09 16.36 -2.08
CA ALA A 215 13.24 15.56 -1.67
C ALA A 215 14.58 16.23 -1.97
N LYS A 216 14.76 16.80 -3.17
CA LYS A 216 16.00 17.49 -3.56
C LYS A 216 16.35 18.75 -2.75
N LYS A 217 15.40 19.26 -1.95
CA LYS A 217 15.56 20.44 -1.11
C LYS A 217 15.91 20.07 0.33
N CYS A 218 16.00 18.79 0.65
CA CYS A 218 16.15 18.27 2.00
C CYS A 218 17.54 17.64 2.20
N ASP A 219 18.13 17.90 3.36
CA ASP A 219 19.36 17.25 3.82
C ASP A 219 19.08 15.83 4.30
N MET A 220 17.87 15.63 4.82
CA MET A 220 17.39 14.37 5.37
C MET A 220 15.90 14.19 5.06
N PHE A 221 15.45 12.96 4.86
CA PHE A 221 14.04 12.69 4.53
C PHE A 221 13.50 11.52 5.36
N PHE A 222 12.37 11.73 6.01
CA PHE A 222 11.67 10.69 6.78
C PHE A 222 10.36 10.32 6.11
N VAL A 223 10.13 9.03 5.94
CA VAL A 223 8.83 8.48 5.57
C VAL A 223 8.24 7.76 6.78
N ILE A 224 7.14 8.29 7.30
CA ILE A 224 6.44 7.66 8.42
C ILE A 224 5.63 6.48 7.90
N GLY A 225 5.87 5.28 8.43
CA GLY A 225 5.16 4.07 7.98
C GLY A 225 5.79 2.78 8.46
N SER A 226 5.22 1.66 8.06
CA SER A 226 5.65 0.33 8.45
C SER A 226 6.58 -0.32 7.42
N ARG A 227 7.53 -1.16 7.88
CA ARG A 227 8.52 -1.85 7.02
C ARG A 227 7.88 -2.84 6.04
N ASN A 228 6.73 -3.40 6.39
CA ASN A 228 5.97 -4.30 5.52
C ASN A 228 4.98 -3.56 4.58
N SER A 229 4.93 -2.23 4.65
CA SER A 229 4.13 -1.41 3.72
C SER A 229 4.91 -1.12 2.44
N SER A 230 4.55 -1.76 1.34
CA SER A 230 5.14 -1.52 0.02
C SER A 230 5.13 -0.02 -0.33
N ASN A 231 4.01 0.67 -0.15
CA ASN A 231 3.91 2.10 -0.41
C ASN A 231 4.95 2.90 0.40
N SER A 232 5.10 2.63 1.71
CA SER A 232 6.04 3.37 2.56
C SER A 232 7.50 3.13 2.15
N VAL A 233 7.87 1.90 1.84
CA VAL A 233 9.22 1.54 1.39
C VAL A 233 9.54 2.23 0.06
N ARG A 234 8.60 2.21 -0.90
CA ARG A 234 8.77 2.89 -2.20
C ARG A 234 8.96 4.40 -2.05
N LEU A 235 8.29 5.07 -1.10
CA LEU A 235 8.49 6.50 -0.87
C LEU A 235 9.92 6.83 -0.40
N VAL A 236 10.53 5.97 0.41
CA VAL A 236 11.96 6.14 0.79
C VAL A 236 12.87 6.03 -0.43
N GLU A 237 12.65 5.04 -1.28
CA GLU A 237 13.43 4.85 -2.50
C GLU A 237 13.26 6.02 -3.48
N VAL A 238 12.03 6.50 -3.64
CA VAL A 238 11.72 7.67 -4.46
C VAL A 238 12.44 8.91 -3.92
N ALA A 239 12.47 9.12 -2.60
CA ALA A 239 13.18 10.25 -2.00
C ALA A 239 14.69 10.18 -2.29
N LYS A 240 15.31 8.98 -2.15
CA LYS A 240 16.72 8.74 -2.48
C LYS A 240 17.02 9.02 -3.95
N LYS A 241 16.24 8.44 -4.87
CA LYS A 241 16.38 8.65 -6.32
C LYS A 241 16.15 10.11 -6.73
N SER A 242 15.34 10.85 -5.95
CA SER A 242 15.03 12.25 -6.21
C SER A 242 16.03 13.24 -5.58
N GLY A 243 17.15 12.75 -5.03
CA GLY A 243 18.28 13.58 -4.61
C GLY A 243 18.51 13.68 -3.10
N CYS A 244 17.64 13.14 -2.24
CA CYS A 244 17.89 13.05 -0.82
C CYS A 244 18.41 11.66 -0.44
N GLN A 245 19.72 11.44 -0.54
CA GLN A 245 20.33 10.13 -0.25
C GLN A 245 20.13 9.70 1.21
N ASN A 246 20.07 10.65 2.14
CA ASN A 246 19.80 10.41 3.56
C ASN A 246 18.30 10.30 3.83
N SER A 247 17.65 9.33 3.18
CA SER A 247 16.22 9.06 3.34
C SER A 247 16.00 7.73 4.05
N GLN A 248 15.09 7.72 5.02
CA GLN A 248 14.82 6.52 5.83
C GLN A 248 13.35 6.38 6.20
N LEU A 249 12.95 5.14 6.44
CA LEU A 249 11.66 4.80 6.98
C LEU A 249 11.67 5.01 8.51
N PHE A 250 10.65 5.63 9.03
CA PHE A 250 10.45 5.83 10.46
C PHE A 250 9.17 5.13 10.92
N HIS A 251 9.27 4.30 11.95
CA HIS A 251 8.11 3.57 12.48
C HIS A 251 7.98 3.63 14.01
N SER A 252 8.99 4.16 14.71
CA SER A 252 9.01 4.22 16.17
C SER A 252 9.82 5.41 16.67
N GLU A 253 9.34 6.08 17.71
CA GLU A 253 10.01 7.22 18.35
C GLU A 253 11.45 6.90 18.82
N SER A 254 11.71 5.66 19.20
CA SER A 254 13.05 5.21 19.62
C SER A 254 14.09 5.25 18.51
N GLU A 255 13.67 5.43 17.26
CA GLU A 255 14.53 5.43 16.07
C GLU A 255 14.90 6.84 15.58
N ILE A 256 14.50 7.92 16.27
CA ILE A 256 14.83 9.28 15.84
C ILE A 256 16.34 9.53 15.96
N PRO A 257 17.05 9.73 14.83
CA PRO A 257 18.50 9.91 14.81
C PRO A 257 18.87 11.38 15.14
N PHE A 258 18.65 11.82 16.37
CA PHE A 258 18.84 13.20 16.79
C PHE A 258 20.22 13.78 16.45
N ASP A 259 21.28 12.96 16.55
CA ASP A 259 22.65 13.39 16.24
C ASP A 259 22.83 13.71 14.74
N GLN A 260 22.18 12.97 13.87
CA GLN A 260 22.18 13.25 12.43
C GLN A 260 21.30 14.48 12.12
N ILE A 261 20.13 14.56 12.75
CA ILE A 261 19.19 15.70 12.62
C ILE A 261 19.84 17.00 13.04
N GLN A 262 20.68 16.99 14.07
CA GLN A 262 21.41 18.16 14.54
C GLN A 262 22.30 18.79 13.45
N ASN A 263 22.73 18.01 12.45
CA ASN A 263 23.55 18.48 11.35
C ASN A 263 22.75 18.89 10.11
N SER A 264 21.42 18.68 10.11
CA SER A 264 20.52 19.03 9.01
C SER A 264 19.90 20.41 9.20
N ASN A 265 19.68 21.16 8.11
CA ASN A 265 18.96 22.44 8.11
C ASN A 265 17.52 22.29 7.64
N THR A 266 17.32 21.39 6.65
CA THR A 266 16.00 21.12 6.06
C THR A 266 15.72 19.63 6.09
N ILE A 267 14.59 19.25 6.68
CA ILE A 267 14.11 17.87 6.77
C ILE A 267 12.82 17.73 5.96
N GLY A 268 12.77 16.75 5.08
CA GLY A 268 11.55 16.35 4.41
C GLY A 268 10.80 15.31 5.23
N ILE A 269 9.49 15.42 5.29
CA ILE A 269 8.62 14.43 5.92
C ILE A 269 7.48 14.06 4.98
N SER A 270 7.24 12.77 4.86
CA SER A 270 6.06 12.19 4.22
C SER A 270 5.54 11.03 5.05
N SER A 271 4.38 10.48 4.69
CA SER A 271 3.88 9.25 5.29
C SER A 271 3.22 8.35 4.26
N GLY A 272 3.32 7.04 4.50
CA GLY A 272 2.70 6.04 3.65
C GLY A 272 1.18 6.07 3.70
N ALA A 273 0.53 5.52 2.66
CA ALA A 273 -0.94 5.50 2.52
C ALA A 273 -1.69 4.74 3.63
N SER A 274 -0.98 4.00 4.48
CA SER A 274 -1.52 3.28 5.65
C SER A 274 -1.11 3.89 6.99
N ALA A 275 -0.37 5.00 7.00
CA ALA A 275 0.07 5.66 8.24
C ALA A 275 -0.90 6.78 8.63
N PRO A 276 -1.49 6.75 9.83
CA PRO A 276 -2.35 7.83 10.31
C PRO A 276 -1.56 9.10 10.59
N GLU A 277 -2.19 10.26 10.41
CA GLU A 277 -1.56 11.58 10.56
C GLU A 277 -0.98 11.81 11.97
N ILE A 278 -1.61 11.22 12.99
CA ILE A 278 -1.11 11.33 14.38
C ILE A 278 0.36 10.91 14.51
N LEU A 279 0.83 9.92 13.75
CA LEU A 279 2.24 9.49 13.80
C LEU A 279 3.19 10.54 13.21
N VAL A 280 2.73 11.36 12.26
CA VAL A 280 3.49 12.49 11.72
C VAL A 280 3.55 13.61 12.74
N GLU A 281 2.42 13.92 13.38
CA GLU A 281 2.33 14.92 14.45
C GLU A 281 3.23 14.55 15.63
N ASP A 282 3.20 13.29 16.08
CA ASP A 282 4.04 12.80 17.17
C ASP A 282 5.52 12.92 16.82
N PHE A 283 5.93 12.53 15.62
CA PHE A 283 7.30 12.70 15.16
C PHE A 283 7.75 14.18 15.19
N ILE A 284 6.94 15.09 14.67
CA ILE A 284 7.23 16.52 14.67
C ILE A 284 7.29 17.05 16.13
N ASN A 285 6.42 16.59 17.02
CA ASN A 285 6.39 17.00 18.42
C ASN A 285 7.64 16.51 19.16
N GLU A 286 8.15 15.30 18.87
CA GLU A 286 9.43 14.83 19.42
C GLU A 286 10.61 15.73 18.97
N LEU A 287 10.62 16.15 17.69
CA LEU A 287 11.64 17.09 17.21
C LEU A 287 11.57 18.45 17.91
N LYS A 288 10.36 18.97 18.16
CA LYS A 288 10.16 20.26 18.87
C LYS A 288 10.69 20.25 20.30
N LYS A 289 10.82 19.09 20.96
CA LYS A 289 11.43 19.00 22.29
C LYS A 289 12.92 19.38 22.31
N LYS A 290 13.62 19.22 21.18
CA LYS A 290 15.08 19.45 21.08
C LYS A 290 15.48 20.58 20.14
N PHE A 291 14.64 20.94 19.17
CA PHE A 291 14.95 21.91 18.12
C PHE A 291 13.87 22.98 18.02
N SER A 292 14.27 24.17 17.48
CA SER A 292 13.31 25.17 17.02
C SER A 292 12.83 24.77 15.62
N ILE A 293 11.56 24.35 15.49
CA ILE A 293 11.01 23.78 14.26
C ILE A 293 10.11 24.80 13.56
N ASN A 294 10.36 25.01 12.26
CA ASN A 294 9.46 25.70 11.34
C ASN A 294 8.91 24.71 10.33
N VAL A 295 7.61 24.50 10.29
CA VAL A 295 6.94 23.55 9.39
C VAL A 295 6.30 24.30 8.23
N GLU A 296 6.63 23.87 7.01
CA GLU A 296 6.01 24.31 5.76
C GLU A 296 5.39 23.11 5.06
N GLU A 297 4.06 23.11 4.92
CA GLU A 297 3.36 22.10 4.11
C GLU A 297 3.47 22.47 2.63
N VAL A 298 3.86 21.47 1.82
CA VAL A 298 4.01 21.61 0.36
C VAL A 298 2.99 20.71 -0.33
N GLU A 299 1.83 21.28 -0.62
CA GLU A 299 0.75 20.59 -1.30
C GLU A 299 0.94 20.65 -2.83
N ILE A 300 0.84 19.52 -3.50
CA ILE A 300 0.90 19.42 -4.98
C ILE A 300 -0.45 19.15 -5.61
N ILE A 301 -1.35 18.44 -4.90
CA ILE A 301 -2.67 18.08 -5.36
C ILE A 301 -3.58 17.75 -4.17
N LYS A 302 -4.87 18.10 -4.27
CA LYS A 302 -5.90 17.69 -3.32
C LYS A 302 -6.57 16.39 -3.75
N GLU A 303 -6.67 15.44 -2.83
CA GLU A 303 -7.39 14.19 -3.04
C GLU A 303 -8.84 14.31 -2.55
N ASN A 304 -9.80 14.05 -3.45
CA ASN A 304 -11.24 14.11 -3.14
C ASN A 304 -11.93 12.75 -3.39
N VAL A 305 -11.15 11.67 -3.32
CA VAL A 305 -11.66 10.32 -3.54
C VAL A 305 -12.27 9.78 -2.26
N VAL A 306 -13.50 9.26 -2.37
CA VAL A 306 -14.20 8.60 -1.26
C VAL A 306 -14.74 7.25 -1.76
N PHE A 307 -14.49 6.20 -1.02
CA PHE A 307 -15.05 4.88 -1.29
C PHE A 307 -16.12 4.52 -0.26
N LYS A 308 -17.30 4.18 -0.73
CA LYS A 308 -18.42 3.77 0.14
C LYS A 308 -18.15 2.40 0.77
N VAL A 309 -18.52 2.24 2.02
CA VAL A 309 -18.58 0.92 2.67
C VAL A 309 -19.70 0.06 2.05
N PRO A 310 -19.61 -1.29 2.16
CA PRO A 310 -20.67 -2.17 1.67
C PRO A 310 -22.03 -1.87 2.34
N ASN A 311 -23.12 -1.82 1.54
CA ASN A 311 -24.46 -1.53 2.05
C ASN A 311 -24.91 -2.44 3.19
N LYS A 312 -24.40 -3.66 3.25
CA LYS A 312 -24.70 -4.61 4.34
C LYS A 312 -24.18 -4.16 5.71
N LEU A 313 -23.39 -3.10 5.80
CA LEU A 313 -22.90 -2.53 7.06
C LEU A 313 -23.58 -1.22 7.46
N ASN A 314 -24.44 -0.68 6.60
CA ASN A 314 -25.26 0.49 6.88
C ASN A 314 -26.56 0.10 7.56
#